data_47add18f5bf38cc51d9c76a8fd7a5f96
#
_entry.id   47add18f5bf38cc51d9c76a8fd7a5f96
#
_cell.length_a   1.000
_cell.length_b   1.000
_cell.length_c   1.000
_cell.angle_alpha   90.00
_cell.angle_beta   90.00
_cell.angle_gamma   90.00
#
_symmetry.space_group_name_H-M   'P 1'
#
loop_
_entity.id
_entity.type
_entity.pdbx_description
1 polymer ?
#
loop_
_entity_poly.entity_id
_entity_poly.type
_entity_poly.pdbx_seq_one_letter_code
_entity_poly.pdbx_strand_id
1 'polypeptide(L)'
;EKIAEIIIAKRLPPLTDVRDESDEKIRVVLEFKSTADENKLMSYLFKHTDLENNFQLNFNCLKPNGEPDRLSLLEICQYFLEFRKQVVSRRLNYELSLLERRLHLLAGFAAIFNNLDKALKLIRSSKSRKEAHEKLQKYFKLDDEQTNAILEIPLYRLVAMEMEKILQEQKERLKEKKRIKSILASSKKIWTEVREELEEIKKKHSDKRRT
;
A
#
# COMPACT_ATOMS: atom_id res chain seq x y z
N GLU A 1 38.82 -22.30 13.49
CA GLU A 1 39.49 -23.60 13.36
C GLU A 1 40.09 -23.76 11.96
N LYS A 2 39.33 -23.77 10.86
CA LYS A 2 39.87 -23.98 9.48
C LYS A 2 40.97 -23.01 9.06
N ILE A 3 40.92 -21.75 9.49
CA ILE A 3 41.99 -20.77 9.20
C ILE A 3 43.28 -21.14 9.95
N ALA A 4 43.15 -21.57 11.21
CA ALA A 4 44.31 -22.03 11.99
C ALA A 4 44.94 -23.26 11.36
N GLU A 5 44.18 -24.20 10.84
CA GLU A 5 44.66 -25.37 10.10
C GLU A 5 45.48 -24.98 8.85
N ILE A 6 45.01 -23.94 8.11
CA ILE A 6 45.76 -23.42 6.95
C ILE A 6 47.10 -22.85 7.35
N ILE A 7 47.18 -22.15 8.51
CA ILE A 7 48.42 -21.60 9.05
C ILE A 7 49.36 -22.74 9.47
N ILE A 8 48.89 -23.70 10.24
CA ILE A 8 49.68 -24.86 10.72
C ILE A 8 50.22 -25.66 9.53
N ALA A 9 49.36 -25.88 8.52
CA ALA A 9 49.77 -26.60 7.31
C ALA A 9 50.66 -25.78 6.36
N LYS A 10 50.95 -24.49 6.70
CA LYS A 10 51.75 -23.56 5.89
C LYS A 10 51.23 -23.38 4.45
N ARG A 11 49.94 -23.55 4.23
CA ARG A 11 49.30 -23.44 2.88
C ARG A 11 49.19 -22.00 2.40
N LEU A 12 49.22 -21.04 3.34
CA LEU A 12 49.20 -19.61 3.05
C LEU A 12 50.34 -18.91 3.81
N PRO A 13 51.59 -18.95 3.31
CA PRO A 13 52.77 -18.48 4.01
C PRO A 13 52.76 -17.01 4.45
N PRO A 14 52.03 -16.10 3.78
CA PRO A 14 51.88 -14.72 4.25
C PRO A 14 51.05 -14.55 5.52
N LEU A 15 50.13 -15.48 5.81
CA LEU A 15 49.29 -15.46 7.01
C LEU A 15 50.04 -16.04 8.18
N THR A 16 50.22 -15.29 9.27
CA THR A 16 51.05 -15.64 10.41
C THR A 16 50.26 -16.09 11.62
N ASP A 17 49.15 -15.48 11.90
CA ASP A 17 48.34 -15.82 13.06
C ASP A 17 46.85 -15.50 12.85
N VAL A 18 45.97 -16.14 13.65
CA VAL A 18 44.56 -15.91 13.70
C VAL A 18 44.07 -15.89 15.15
N ARG A 19 43.35 -14.84 15.52
CA ARG A 19 42.76 -14.71 16.85
C ARG A 19 41.29 -14.43 16.75
N ASP A 20 40.54 -15.08 17.62
CA ASP A 20 39.11 -14.79 17.80
C ASP A 20 38.95 -13.78 18.95
N GLU A 21 38.57 -12.56 18.59
CA GLU A 21 38.29 -11.47 19.53
C GLU A 21 36.79 -11.18 19.57
N SER A 22 35.97 -12.19 19.31
CA SER A 22 34.50 -12.05 19.30
C SER A 22 33.97 -11.79 20.70
N ASP A 23 33.14 -10.78 20.81
CA ASP A 23 32.36 -10.39 21.98
C ASP A 23 30.86 -10.41 21.58
N GLU A 24 30.11 -9.36 21.84
CA GLU A 24 28.74 -9.20 21.29
C GLU A 24 28.75 -9.13 19.74
N LYS A 25 29.90 -8.79 19.17
CA LYS A 25 30.13 -8.76 17.72
C LYS A 25 31.18 -9.80 17.33
N ILE A 26 30.86 -10.56 16.29
CA ILE A 26 31.85 -11.53 15.74
C ILE A 26 33.02 -10.75 15.14
N ARG A 27 34.23 -11.02 15.66
CA ARG A 27 35.48 -10.39 15.22
C ARG A 27 36.63 -11.40 15.21
N VAL A 28 37.05 -11.76 14.01
CA VAL A 28 38.23 -12.60 13.80
C VAL A 28 39.36 -11.72 13.26
N VAL A 29 40.45 -11.67 13.97
CA VAL A 29 41.65 -10.87 13.60
C VAL A 29 42.68 -11.78 12.94
N LEU A 30 43.14 -11.38 11.78
CA LEU A 30 44.14 -12.06 10.98
C LEU A 30 45.45 -11.26 10.99
N GLU A 31 46.57 -11.87 11.38
CA GLU A 31 47.88 -11.25 11.28
C GLU A 31 48.62 -11.79 10.05
N PHE A 32 49.14 -10.88 9.24
CA PHE A 32 49.87 -11.25 8.04
C PHE A 32 51.07 -10.34 7.80
N LYS A 33 52.03 -10.82 6.97
CA LYS A 33 53.27 -10.09 6.65
C LYS A 33 52.92 -8.83 5.85
N SER A 34 53.56 -7.70 6.17
CA SER A 34 53.34 -6.38 5.54
C SER A 34 53.56 -6.36 4.01
N THR A 35 54.26 -7.36 3.47
CA THR A 35 54.50 -7.51 2.03
C THR A 35 53.39 -8.30 1.31
N ALA A 36 52.39 -8.79 2.05
CA ALA A 36 51.30 -9.59 1.48
C ALA A 36 50.22 -8.71 0.86
N ASP A 37 49.62 -9.21 -0.24
CA ASP A 37 48.49 -8.61 -0.88
C ASP A 37 47.22 -9.10 -0.16
N GLU A 38 46.52 -8.18 0.54
CA GLU A 38 45.32 -8.46 1.31
C GLU A 38 44.22 -9.09 0.46
N ASN A 39 44.04 -8.62 -0.77
CA ASN A 39 42.97 -9.11 -1.67
C ASN A 39 43.25 -10.58 -2.08
N LYS A 40 44.47 -10.92 -2.32
CA LYS A 40 44.88 -12.31 -2.64
C LYS A 40 44.68 -13.22 -1.44
N LEU A 41 45.04 -12.74 -0.24
CA LEU A 41 44.85 -13.47 0.99
C LEU A 41 43.36 -13.73 1.25
N MET A 42 42.54 -12.72 1.17
CA MET A 42 41.09 -12.88 1.34
C MET A 42 40.46 -13.78 0.27
N SER A 43 40.86 -13.65 -0.99
CA SER A 43 40.36 -14.53 -2.07
C SER A 43 40.75 -16.01 -1.84
N TYR A 44 41.94 -16.26 -1.27
CA TYR A 44 42.33 -17.61 -0.89
C TYR A 44 41.49 -18.15 0.26
N LEU A 45 41.22 -17.33 1.29
CA LEU A 45 40.40 -17.71 2.44
C LEU A 45 38.96 -17.97 2.03
N PHE A 46 38.36 -17.13 1.18
CA PHE A 46 36.98 -17.35 0.64
C PHE A 46 36.91 -18.68 -0.12
N LYS A 47 37.94 -19.06 -0.87
CA LYS A 47 37.94 -20.28 -1.65
C LYS A 47 38.12 -21.54 -0.80
N HIS A 48 38.88 -21.47 0.31
CA HIS A 48 39.33 -22.62 1.08
C HIS A 48 38.74 -22.73 2.49
N THR A 49 37.86 -21.80 2.87
CA THR A 49 37.15 -21.82 4.15
C THR A 49 35.66 -21.57 3.94
N ASP A 50 34.88 -21.69 5.01
CA ASP A 50 33.42 -21.42 4.97
C ASP A 50 33.06 -19.92 5.09
N LEU A 51 34.05 -19.02 4.86
CA LEU A 51 33.79 -17.58 4.86
C LEU A 51 32.89 -17.15 3.68
N GLU A 52 32.92 -17.92 2.58
CA GLU A 52 32.04 -17.78 1.46
C GLU A 52 31.42 -19.14 1.13
N ASN A 53 30.10 -19.23 1.17
CA ASN A 53 29.36 -20.44 0.85
C ASN A 53 28.30 -20.19 -0.19
N ASN A 54 28.19 -21.08 -1.17
CA ASN A 54 27.11 -21.07 -2.13
C ASN A 54 25.87 -21.73 -1.54
N PHE A 55 24.79 -20.96 -1.43
CA PHE A 55 23.52 -21.44 -0.94
C PHE A 55 22.56 -21.70 -2.12
N GLN A 56 22.11 -22.94 -2.26
CA GLN A 56 21.14 -23.27 -3.30
C GLN A 56 19.72 -22.88 -2.86
N LEU A 57 19.14 -21.91 -3.53
CA LEU A 57 17.76 -21.48 -3.29
C LEU A 57 16.80 -22.21 -4.23
N ASN A 58 15.91 -23.00 -3.65
CA ASN A 58 14.81 -23.66 -4.38
C ASN A 58 13.48 -23.05 -3.93
N PHE A 59 12.96 -22.15 -4.73
CA PHE A 59 11.66 -21.51 -4.47
C PHE A 59 10.54 -22.33 -5.11
N ASN A 60 10.03 -23.33 -4.40
CA ASN A 60 8.80 -24.02 -4.80
C ASN A 60 7.61 -23.19 -4.29
N CYS A 61 6.92 -22.51 -5.19
CA CYS A 61 5.84 -21.57 -4.89
C CYS A 61 4.57 -22.00 -5.60
N LEU A 62 3.43 -21.51 -5.11
CA LEU A 62 2.16 -21.58 -5.84
C LEU A 62 2.01 -20.31 -6.67
N LYS A 63 1.77 -20.47 -7.96
CA LYS A 63 1.38 -19.38 -8.85
C LYS A 63 -0.01 -18.83 -8.48
N PRO A 64 -0.38 -17.64 -8.95
CA PRO A 64 -1.72 -17.07 -8.71
C PRO A 64 -2.89 -17.97 -9.16
N ASN A 65 -2.65 -18.88 -10.11
CA ASN A 65 -3.63 -19.87 -10.58
C ASN A 65 -3.70 -21.14 -9.69
N GLY A 66 -2.88 -21.22 -8.63
CA GLY A 66 -2.82 -22.37 -7.72
C GLY A 66 -1.91 -23.51 -8.16
N GLU A 67 -1.25 -23.39 -9.31
CA GLU A 67 -0.30 -24.42 -9.77
C GLU A 67 1.04 -24.30 -9.04
N PRO A 68 1.59 -25.41 -8.51
CA PRO A 68 2.92 -25.43 -7.95
C PRO A 68 3.97 -25.33 -9.04
N ASP A 69 4.95 -24.46 -8.87
CA ASP A 69 6.08 -24.34 -9.77
C ASP A 69 7.35 -23.88 -9.05
N ARG A 70 8.49 -24.14 -9.67
CA ARG A 70 9.78 -23.65 -9.21
C ARG A 70 10.10 -22.32 -9.87
N LEU A 71 9.98 -21.25 -9.11
CA LEU A 71 10.12 -19.88 -9.61
C LEU A 71 11.51 -19.31 -9.29
N SER A 72 12.01 -18.47 -10.18
CA SER A 72 13.15 -17.59 -9.89
C SER A 72 12.69 -16.43 -9.01
N LEU A 73 13.63 -15.78 -8.32
CA LEU A 73 13.35 -14.58 -7.52
C LEU A 73 12.69 -13.47 -8.35
N LEU A 74 13.11 -13.32 -9.60
CA LEU A 74 12.55 -12.31 -10.51
C LEU A 74 11.07 -12.59 -10.81
N GLU A 75 10.73 -13.83 -11.12
CA GLU A 75 9.33 -14.24 -11.38
C GLU A 75 8.44 -14.04 -10.14
N ILE A 76 8.94 -14.39 -8.95
CA ILE A 76 8.23 -14.15 -7.69
C ILE A 76 7.94 -12.65 -7.53
N CYS A 77 8.94 -11.78 -7.75
CA CYS A 77 8.75 -10.34 -7.69
C CYS A 77 7.75 -9.83 -8.73
N GLN A 78 7.77 -10.36 -9.95
CA GLN A 78 6.82 -10.01 -11.00
C GLN A 78 5.38 -10.38 -10.62
N TYR A 79 5.14 -11.62 -10.17
CA TYR A 79 3.82 -12.04 -9.68
C TYR A 79 3.34 -11.19 -8.50
N PHE A 80 4.22 -10.88 -7.57
CA PHE A 80 3.90 -10.00 -6.45
C PHE A 80 3.48 -8.60 -6.91
N LEU A 81 4.22 -8.00 -7.84
CA LEU A 81 3.90 -6.67 -8.36
C LEU A 81 2.58 -6.64 -9.12
N GLU A 82 2.30 -7.66 -9.94
CA GLU A 82 1.02 -7.78 -10.63
C GLU A 82 -0.16 -7.95 -9.65
N PHE A 83 0.02 -8.77 -8.64
CA PHE A 83 -0.96 -8.91 -7.56
C PHE A 83 -1.19 -7.57 -6.85
N ARG A 84 -0.13 -6.84 -6.50
CA ARG A 84 -0.24 -5.50 -5.89
C ARG A 84 -1.01 -4.53 -6.77
N LYS A 85 -0.73 -4.51 -8.07
CA LYS A 85 -1.49 -3.70 -9.03
C LYS A 85 -2.99 -4.02 -9.01
N GLN A 86 -3.34 -5.30 -8.99
CA GLN A 86 -4.75 -5.72 -8.91
C GLN A 86 -5.41 -5.29 -7.60
N VAL A 87 -4.71 -5.44 -6.47
CA VAL A 87 -5.20 -5.03 -5.15
C VAL A 87 -5.43 -3.52 -5.09
N VAL A 88 -4.47 -2.72 -5.53
CA VAL A 88 -4.59 -1.24 -5.59
C VAL A 88 -5.75 -0.84 -6.50
N SER A 89 -5.88 -1.45 -7.68
CA SER A 89 -6.98 -1.18 -8.60
C SER A 89 -8.35 -1.50 -7.98
N ARG A 90 -8.48 -2.64 -7.28
CA ARG A 90 -9.73 -3.01 -6.59
C ARG A 90 -10.06 -2.05 -5.45
N ARG A 91 -9.07 -1.67 -4.65
CA ARG A 91 -9.23 -0.68 -3.58
C ARG A 91 -9.71 0.66 -4.13
N LEU A 92 -9.04 1.20 -5.14
CA LEU A 92 -9.41 2.47 -5.76
C LEU A 92 -10.82 2.44 -6.39
N ASN A 93 -11.23 1.33 -7.00
CA ASN A 93 -12.59 1.17 -7.51
C ASN A 93 -13.62 1.17 -6.38
N TYR A 94 -13.33 0.51 -5.27
CA TYR A 94 -14.20 0.51 -4.09
C TYR A 94 -14.32 1.91 -3.48
N GLU A 95 -13.21 2.61 -3.26
CA GLU A 95 -13.19 3.99 -2.79
C GLU A 95 -13.98 4.92 -3.72
N LEU A 96 -13.81 4.75 -5.04
CA LEU A 96 -14.57 5.48 -6.04
C LEU A 96 -16.08 5.26 -5.89
N SER A 97 -16.52 4.01 -5.68
CA SER A 97 -17.95 3.69 -5.51
C SER A 97 -18.52 4.36 -4.26
N LEU A 98 -17.78 4.37 -3.14
CA LEU A 98 -18.19 5.06 -1.92
C LEU A 98 -18.29 6.57 -2.11
N LEU A 99 -17.30 7.17 -2.82
CA LEU A 99 -17.30 8.60 -3.13
C LEU A 99 -18.48 8.97 -4.04
N GLU A 100 -18.77 8.16 -5.05
CA GLU A 100 -19.89 8.40 -5.97
C GLU A 100 -21.23 8.34 -5.24
N ARG A 101 -21.42 7.34 -4.36
CA ARG A 101 -22.61 7.23 -3.53
C ARG A 101 -22.77 8.43 -2.59
N ARG A 102 -21.68 8.84 -1.94
CA ARG A 102 -21.73 10.02 -1.04
C ARG A 102 -22.01 11.31 -1.79
N LEU A 103 -21.39 11.52 -2.96
CA LEU A 103 -21.65 12.68 -3.82
C LEU A 103 -23.10 12.71 -4.32
N HIS A 104 -23.65 11.54 -4.61
CA HIS A 104 -25.04 11.40 -5.02
C HIS A 104 -26.02 11.86 -3.92
N LEU A 105 -25.79 11.44 -2.67
CA LEU A 105 -26.56 11.89 -1.52
C LEU A 105 -26.39 13.40 -1.25
N LEU A 106 -25.15 13.92 -1.33
CA LEU A 106 -24.88 15.35 -1.15
C LEU A 106 -25.58 16.20 -2.22
N ALA A 107 -25.70 15.72 -3.45
CA ALA A 107 -26.47 16.41 -4.49
C ALA A 107 -27.96 16.51 -4.14
N GLY A 108 -28.55 15.44 -3.59
CA GLY A 108 -29.92 15.44 -3.08
C GLY A 108 -30.12 16.44 -1.94
N PHE A 109 -29.19 16.48 -0.99
CA PHE A 109 -29.23 17.46 0.10
C PHE A 109 -29.14 18.89 -0.41
N ALA A 110 -28.20 19.19 -1.31
CA ALA A 110 -28.05 20.51 -1.91
C ALA A 110 -29.32 20.96 -2.62
N ALA A 111 -30.03 20.06 -3.34
CA ALA A 111 -31.29 20.38 -4.02
C ALA A 111 -32.39 20.79 -3.05
N ILE A 112 -32.50 20.11 -1.89
CA ILE A 112 -33.49 20.46 -0.87
C ILE A 112 -33.13 21.74 -0.14
N PHE A 113 -31.85 21.94 0.21
CA PHE A 113 -31.42 23.14 0.92
C PHE A 113 -31.69 24.42 0.16
N ASN A 114 -31.60 24.41 -1.16
CA ASN A 114 -31.93 25.56 -2.00
C ASN A 114 -33.41 25.98 -1.87
N ASN A 115 -34.32 25.10 -1.40
CA ASN A 115 -35.75 25.33 -1.24
C ASN A 115 -36.27 24.63 0.03
N LEU A 116 -35.62 24.83 1.16
CA LEU A 116 -35.90 24.14 2.43
C LEU A 116 -37.32 24.35 2.92
N ASP A 117 -37.84 25.59 2.84
CA ASP A 117 -39.23 25.93 3.25
C ASP A 117 -40.26 25.14 2.44
N LYS A 118 -40.00 24.94 1.16
CA LYS A 118 -40.88 24.15 0.31
C LYS A 118 -40.85 22.68 0.67
N ALA A 119 -39.64 22.14 0.93
CA ALA A 119 -39.49 20.77 1.36
C ALA A 119 -40.22 20.50 2.70
N LEU A 120 -40.04 21.39 3.68
CA LEU A 120 -40.74 21.29 4.97
C LEU A 120 -42.28 21.41 4.82
N LYS A 121 -42.80 22.29 3.94
CA LYS A 121 -44.23 22.37 3.64
C LYS A 121 -44.76 21.08 3.02
N LEU A 122 -44.04 20.48 2.09
CA LEU A 122 -44.42 19.21 1.46
C LEU A 122 -44.43 18.06 2.49
N ILE A 123 -43.45 17.97 3.37
CA ILE A 123 -43.39 16.96 4.44
C ILE A 123 -44.56 17.14 5.41
N ARG A 124 -44.80 18.37 5.89
CA ARG A 124 -45.89 18.68 6.84
C ARG A 124 -47.28 18.46 6.26
N SER A 125 -47.45 18.66 4.95
CA SER A 125 -48.74 18.47 4.26
C SER A 125 -49.02 17.00 3.91
N SER A 126 -48.11 16.10 4.20
CA SER A 126 -48.21 14.68 3.89
C SER A 126 -48.78 13.90 5.08
N LYS A 127 -49.74 12.99 4.82
CA LYS A 127 -50.35 12.14 5.85
C LYS A 127 -49.53 10.91 6.22
N SER A 128 -48.59 10.54 5.38
CA SER A 128 -47.72 9.38 5.60
C SER A 128 -46.30 9.60 5.06
N ARG A 129 -45.33 8.79 5.53
CA ARG A 129 -43.97 8.81 5.01
C ARG A 129 -43.92 8.53 3.50
N LYS A 130 -44.79 7.63 3.02
CA LYS A 130 -44.85 7.27 1.60
C LYS A 130 -45.31 8.45 0.74
N GLU A 131 -46.32 9.16 1.19
CA GLU A 131 -46.80 10.37 0.49
C GLU A 131 -45.78 11.50 0.49
N ALA A 132 -45.05 11.68 1.60
CA ALA A 132 -43.94 12.65 1.68
C ALA A 132 -42.80 12.28 0.71
N HIS A 133 -42.47 11.01 0.63
CA HIS A 133 -41.49 10.48 -0.28
C HIS A 133 -41.84 10.77 -1.76
N GLU A 134 -43.04 10.40 -2.19
CA GLU A 134 -43.50 10.62 -3.55
C GLU A 134 -43.56 12.13 -3.92
N LYS A 135 -43.99 12.98 -3.00
CA LYS A 135 -44.05 14.44 -3.22
C LYS A 135 -42.67 15.06 -3.35
N LEU A 136 -41.69 14.63 -2.49
CA LEU A 136 -40.33 15.13 -2.56
C LEU A 136 -39.65 14.70 -3.85
N GLN A 137 -39.78 13.43 -4.22
CA GLN A 137 -39.23 12.92 -5.48
C GLN A 137 -39.74 13.70 -6.70
N LYS A 138 -41.07 13.87 -6.77
CA LYS A 138 -41.67 14.56 -7.90
C LYS A 138 -41.29 16.04 -8.00
N TYR A 139 -41.18 16.72 -6.86
CA TYR A 139 -40.87 18.15 -6.85
C TYR A 139 -39.38 18.44 -7.07
N PHE A 140 -38.49 17.71 -6.37
CA PHE A 140 -37.06 17.95 -6.42
C PHE A 140 -36.32 17.06 -7.43
N LYS A 141 -37.03 16.17 -8.12
CA LYS A 141 -36.48 15.18 -9.07
C LYS A 141 -35.40 14.30 -8.42
N LEU A 142 -35.65 13.86 -7.19
CA LEU A 142 -34.78 12.99 -6.41
C LEU A 142 -35.10 11.53 -6.70
N ASP A 143 -34.12 10.67 -6.49
CA ASP A 143 -34.34 9.22 -6.50
C ASP A 143 -34.71 8.67 -5.11
N ASP A 144 -34.93 7.35 -5.04
CA ASP A 144 -35.34 6.67 -3.82
C ASP A 144 -34.27 6.75 -2.72
N GLU A 145 -32.99 6.60 -3.09
CA GLU A 145 -31.88 6.63 -2.12
C GLU A 145 -31.70 8.03 -1.51
N GLN A 146 -31.74 9.05 -2.34
CA GLN A 146 -31.69 10.46 -1.91
C GLN A 146 -32.85 10.82 -1.01
N THR A 147 -34.06 10.47 -1.43
CA THR A 147 -35.29 10.81 -0.70
C THR A 147 -35.35 10.12 0.65
N ASN A 148 -34.99 8.84 0.72
CA ASN A 148 -34.95 8.11 1.98
C ASN A 148 -33.91 8.72 2.92
N ALA A 149 -32.68 9.00 2.41
CA ALA A 149 -31.65 9.63 3.20
C ALA A 149 -32.09 10.99 3.79
N ILE A 150 -32.84 11.78 3.03
CA ILE A 150 -33.39 13.07 3.48
C ILE A 150 -34.44 12.88 4.57
N LEU A 151 -35.38 11.93 4.38
CA LEU A 151 -36.44 11.66 5.36
C LEU A 151 -35.91 11.01 6.66
N GLU A 152 -34.71 10.44 6.65
CA GLU A 152 -34.06 9.87 7.82
C GLU A 152 -33.24 10.90 8.61
N ILE A 153 -32.97 12.07 8.05
CA ILE A 153 -32.25 13.13 8.77
C ILE A 153 -33.15 13.75 9.83
N PRO A 154 -32.72 13.83 11.08
CA PRO A 154 -33.43 14.55 12.13
C PRO A 154 -33.60 16.03 11.77
N LEU A 155 -34.81 16.58 11.98
CA LEU A 155 -35.17 17.96 11.62
C LEU A 155 -34.20 19.02 12.16
N TYR A 156 -33.66 18.83 13.39
CA TYR A 156 -32.70 19.76 13.97
C TYR A 156 -31.37 19.80 13.19
N ARG A 157 -30.96 18.67 12.58
CA ARG A 157 -29.79 18.64 11.71
C ARG A 157 -30.03 19.32 10.37
N LEU A 158 -31.23 19.23 9.84
CA LEU A 158 -31.61 19.93 8.62
C LEU A 158 -31.53 21.47 8.77
N VAL A 159 -31.89 21.98 9.94
CA VAL A 159 -31.82 23.43 10.24
C VAL A 159 -30.39 23.86 10.59
N ALA A 160 -29.60 23.01 11.28
CA ALA A 160 -28.25 23.28 11.71
C ALA A 160 -27.16 22.99 10.68
N MET A 161 -27.50 22.30 9.57
CA MET A 161 -26.55 22.01 8.50
C MET A 161 -26.20 23.29 7.74
N GLU A 162 -25.03 23.82 7.98
CA GLU A 162 -24.50 24.93 7.21
C GLU A 162 -24.30 24.50 5.76
N MET A 163 -25.00 25.13 4.86
CA MET A 163 -24.92 24.89 3.41
C MET A 163 -23.47 24.91 2.92
N GLU A 164 -22.66 25.79 3.48
CA GLU A 164 -21.23 25.90 3.15
C GLU A 164 -20.47 24.62 3.39
N LYS A 165 -20.72 23.90 4.50
CA LYS A 165 -20.07 22.62 4.79
C LYS A 165 -20.42 21.53 3.79
N ILE A 166 -21.67 21.48 3.37
CA ILE A 166 -22.12 20.51 2.34
C ILE A 166 -21.45 20.80 1.00
N LEU A 167 -21.41 22.06 0.59
CA LEU A 167 -20.78 22.48 -0.66
C LEU A 167 -19.26 22.26 -0.62
N GLN A 168 -18.63 22.50 0.52
CA GLN A 168 -17.20 22.25 0.71
C GLN A 168 -16.92 20.73 0.65
N GLU A 169 -17.67 19.91 1.38
CA GLU A 169 -17.54 18.45 1.32
C GLU A 169 -17.74 17.95 -0.11
N GLN A 170 -18.75 18.43 -0.82
CA GLN A 170 -18.99 18.06 -2.21
C GLN A 170 -17.81 18.42 -3.11
N LYS A 171 -17.23 19.61 -2.95
CA LYS A 171 -16.07 20.07 -3.73
C LYS A 171 -14.83 19.20 -3.48
N GLU A 172 -14.55 18.87 -2.23
CA GLU A 172 -13.42 18.03 -1.83
C GLU A 172 -13.57 16.61 -2.41
N ARG A 173 -14.75 16.01 -2.25
CA ARG A 173 -15.03 14.67 -2.77
C ARG A 173 -15.04 14.62 -4.30
N LEU A 174 -15.48 15.67 -4.98
CA LEU A 174 -15.38 15.79 -6.43
C LEU A 174 -13.92 15.83 -6.90
N LYS A 175 -13.06 16.53 -6.17
CA LYS A 175 -11.61 16.58 -6.45
C LYS A 175 -10.99 15.19 -6.31
N GLU A 176 -11.32 14.49 -5.23
CA GLU A 176 -10.82 13.14 -4.98
C GLU A 176 -11.34 12.13 -6.00
N LYS A 177 -12.64 12.20 -6.35
CA LYS A 177 -13.22 11.39 -7.44
C LYS A 177 -12.44 11.58 -8.77
N LYS A 178 -12.12 12.83 -9.12
CA LYS A 178 -11.34 13.13 -10.34
C LYS A 178 -9.94 12.55 -10.26
N ARG A 179 -9.28 12.62 -9.08
CA ARG A 179 -7.96 12.03 -8.84
C ARG A 179 -8.00 10.52 -9.07
N ILE A 180 -8.89 9.81 -8.38
CA ILE A 180 -9.02 8.36 -8.48
C ILE A 180 -9.35 7.93 -9.91
N LYS A 181 -10.31 8.58 -10.58
CA LYS A 181 -10.63 8.29 -11.99
C LYS A 181 -9.43 8.49 -12.91
N SER A 182 -8.63 9.52 -12.67
CA SER A 182 -7.40 9.77 -13.45
C SER A 182 -6.34 8.67 -13.23
N ILE A 183 -6.22 8.13 -12.01
CA ILE A 183 -5.30 7.02 -11.71
C ILE A 183 -5.78 5.73 -12.41
N LEU A 184 -7.06 5.39 -12.25
CA LEU A 184 -7.65 4.19 -12.84
C LEU A 184 -7.64 4.18 -14.38
N ALA A 185 -7.70 5.35 -15.00
CA ALA A 185 -7.67 5.49 -16.46
C ALA A 185 -6.29 5.19 -17.08
N SER A 186 -5.21 5.10 -16.29
CA SER A 186 -3.85 4.93 -16.80
C SER A 186 -3.09 3.86 -16.02
N SER A 187 -2.69 2.79 -16.70
CA SER A 187 -1.84 1.75 -16.11
C SER A 187 -0.54 2.33 -15.53
N LYS A 188 0.04 3.33 -16.18
CA LYS A 188 1.26 4.01 -15.69
C LYS A 188 1.02 4.70 -14.33
N LYS A 189 -0.14 5.34 -14.14
CA LYS A 189 -0.48 6.01 -12.88
C LYS A 189 -0.75 5.00 -11.75
N ILE A 190 -1.36 3.84 -12.07
CA ILE A 190 -1.53 2.76 -11.09
C ILE A 190 -0.16 2.25 -10.62
N TRP A 191 0.80 2.08 -11.53
CA TRP A 191 2.16 1.68 -11.18
C TRP A 191 2.89 2.74 -10.34
N THR A 192 2.63 4.02 -10.58
CA THR A 192 3.17 5.11 -9.73
C THR A 192 2.62 5.00 -8.31
N GLU A 193 1.32 4.79 -8.14
CA GLU A 193 0.68 4.59 -6.82
C GLU A 193 1.26 3.36 -6.09
N VAL A 194 1.40 2.22 -6.80
CA VAL A 194 2.03 1.00 -6.24
C VAL A 194 3.46 1.29 -5.78
N ARG A 195 4.22 2.03 -6.56
CA ARG A 195 5.60 2.40 -6.23
C ARG A 195 5.66 3.29 -5.00
N GLU A 196 4.82 4.30 -4.91
CA GLU A 196 4.76 5.22 -3.76
C GLU A 196 4.46 4.46 -2.46
N GLU A 197 3.49 3.54 -2.48
CA GLU A 197 3.18 2.69 -1.32
C GLU A 197 4.36 1.79 -0.90
N LEU A 198 5.05 1.19 -1.86
CA LEU A 198 6.22 0.36 -1.57
C LEU A 198 7.40 1.18 -1.04
N GLU A 199 7.59 2.41 -1.53
CA GLU A 199 8.60 3.33 -1.01
C GLU A 199 8.28 3.79 0.44
N GLU A 200 7.01 3.98 0.78
CA GLU A 200 6.59 4.24 2.16
C GLU A 200 6.88 3.05 3.09
N ILE A 201 6.56 1.84 2.65
CA ILE A 201 6.86 0.61 3.40
C ILE A 201 8.37 0.49 3.61
N LYS A 202 9.17 0.76 2.57
CA LYS A 202 10.62 0.77 2.65
C LYS A 202 11.13 1.76 3.69
N LYS A 203 10.58 3.00 3.73
CA LYS A 203 10.98 4.01 4.73
C LYS A 203 10.66 3.59 6.15
N LYS A 204 9.52 2.91 6.38
CA LYS A 204 9.08 2.51 7.71
C LYS A 204 9.78 1.26 8.24
N HIS A 205 10.17 0.35 7.36
CA HIS A 205 10.61 -1.00 7.72
C HIS A 205 12.00 -1.35 7.18
N SER A 206 12.73 -0.40 6.57
CA SER A 206 14.10 -0.67 6.14
C SER A 206 15.03 -0.84 7.34
N ASP A 207 15.80 -1.89 7.32
CA ASP A 207 16.90 -2.15 8.23
C ASP A 207 18.26 -1.87 7.54
N LYS A 208 19.29 -1.65 8.34
CA LYS A 208 20.67 -1.60 7.84
C LYS A 208 21.17 -3.02 7.64
N ARG A 209 21.01 -3.54 6.43
CA ARG A 209 21.57 -4.84 6.10
C ARG A 209 23.09 -4.76 6.12
N ARG A 210 23.69 -5.82 6.68
CA ARG A 210 25.12 -6.03 6.63
C ARG A 210 25.44 -6.67 5.29
N THR A 211 25.99 -5.91 4.35
CA THR A 211 26.51 -6.38 3.07
C THR A 211 28.01 -6.53 3.17
#